data_fdabe2a95fdb43f629e4a57475c0f590
#
_entry.id   fdabe2a95fdb43f629e4a57475c0f590
#
_cell.length_a   1.000
_cell.length_b   1.000
_cell.length_c   1.000
_cell.angle_alpha   90.00
_cell.angle_beta   90.00
_cell.angle_gamma   90.00
#
_symmetry.space_group_name_H-M   'P 1'
#
loop_
_entity.id
_entity.type
_entity.pdbx_description
1 polymer ?
#
loop_
_entity_poly.entity_id
_entity_poly.type
_entity_poly.pdbx_seq_one_letter_code
_entity_poly.pdbx_strand_id
1 'polypeptide(L)'
;GKQNIVEGCIDMATSTASGLMLLNVARGSLRELLEDYSDYIRVHNGDLWATGSKEFKAAQRIGRENTESKYFIKLSETRSDIVVANIIIVLIKQCDYLIFNLIEALTKKFTSEGGFKERMFHARIEKRGKE
;
A
#
# COMPACT_ATOMS: atom_id res chain seq x y z
N GLY A 1 18.68 -20.30 20.75
CA GLY A 1 18.31 -20.33 22.15
C GLY A 1 17.11 -19.46 22.47
N LYS A 2 16.69 -19.44 23.72
CA LYS A 2 15.55 -18.65 24.19
C LYS A 2 15.68 -17.15 23.87
N GLN A 3 16.89 -16.62 23.98
CA GLN A 3 17.18 -15.21 23.74
C GLN A 3 16.89 -14.81 22.28
N ASN A 4 17.27 -15.65 21.31
CA ASN A 4 17.01 -15.40 19.92
C ASN A 4 15.50 -15.41 19.58
N ILE A 5 14.73 -16.27 20.25
CA ILE A 5 13.28 -16.32 20.07
C ILE A 5 12.62 -15.07 20.63
N VAL A 6 13.04 -14.59 21.79
CA VAL A 6 12.52 -13.36 22.41
C VAL A 6 12.87 -12.14 21.56
N GLU A 7 14.12 -12.04 21.10
CA GLU A 7 14.56 -10.96 20.22
C GLU A 7 13.79 -10.99 18.89
N GLY A 8 13.57 -12.17 18.31
CA GLY A 8 12.77 -12.33 17.11
C GLY A 8 11.33 -11.86 17.28
N CYS A 9 10.69 -12.12 18.41
CA CYS A 9 9.34 -11.65 18.72
C CYS A 9 9.27 -10.12 18.86
N ILE A 10 10.26 -9.53 19.53
CA ILE A 10 10.37 -8.06 19.67
C ILE A 10 10.61 -7.43 18.31
N ASP A 11 11.52 -7.98 17.51
CA ASP A 11 11.82 -7.50 16.16
C ASP A 11 10.59 -7.58 15.25
N MET A 12 9.80 -8.64 15.32
CA MET A 12 8.56 -8.79 14.57
C MET A 12 7.53 -7.73 14.93
N ALA A 13 7.33 -7.45 16.22
CA ALA A 13 6.40 -6.41 16.67
C ALA A 13 6.84 -5.02 16.21
N THR A 14 8.14 -4.71 16.36
CA THR A 14 8.73 -3.45 15.89
C THR A 14 8.65 -3.34 14.36
N SER A 15 8.97 -4.43 13.66
CA SER A 15 8.90 -4.49 12.20
C SER A 15 7.48 -4.28 11.68
N THR A 16 6.46 -4.81 12.37
CA THR A 16 5.06 -4.61 12.00
C THR A 16 4.67 -3.14 12.15
N ALA A 17 5.01 -2.50 13.25
CA ALA A 17 4.73 -1.08 13.47
C ALA A 17 5.46 -0.20 12.46
N SER A 18 6.74 -0.48 12.21
CA SER A 18 7.54 0.22 11.20
C SER A 18 6.99 -0.01 9.79
N GLY A 19 6.59 -1.24 9.49
CA GLY A 19 5.98 -1.60 8.23
C GLY A 19 4.69 -0.84 7.96
N LEU A 20 3.81 -0.72 8.96
CA LEU A 20 2.58 0.06 8.87
C LEU A 20 2.87 1.54 8.58
N MET A 21 3.85 2.12 9.26
CA MET A 21 4.25 3.51 9.03
C MET A 21 4.78 3.71 7.60
N LEU A 22 5.65 2.83 7.13
CA LEU A 22 6.22 2.88 5.78
C LEU A 22 5.14 2.72 4.71
N LEU A 23 4.20 1.81 4.90
CA LEU A 23 3.09 1.60 3.97
C LEU A 23 2.17 2.81 3.90
N ASN A 24 1.91 3.48 5.02
CA ASN A 24 1.13 4.72 5.04
C ASN A 24 1.86 5.86 4.34
N VAL A 25 3.18 5.97 4.51
CA VAL A 25 4.02 6.95 3.79
C VAL A 25 3.99 6.66 2.29
N ALA A 26 4.15 5.40 1.89
CA ALA A 26 4.09 4.98 0.49
C ALA A 26 2.73 5.32 -0.13
N ARG A 27 1.66 5.09 0.59
CA ARG A 27 0.30 5.42 0.15
C ARG A 27 0.11 6.91 -0.06
N GLY A 28 0.65 7.74 0.83
CA GLY A 28 0.66 9.19 0.68
C GLY A 28 1.42 9.64 -0.56
N SER A 29 2.58 9.04 -0.83
CA SER A 29 3.38 9.31 -2.02
C SER A 29 2.66 8.91 -3.31
N LEU A 30 1.97 7.77 -3.32
CA LEU A 30 1.17 7.34 -4.46
C LEU A 30 0.02 8.30 -4.74
N ARG A 31 -0.60 8.85 -3.69
CA ARG A 31 -1.67 9.84 -3.83
C ARG A 31 -1.16 11.12 -4.46
N GLU A 32 0.01 11.59 -4.07
CA GLU A 32 0.66 12.76 -4.68
C GLU A 32 0.97 12.52 -6.15
N LEU A 33 1.52 11.35 -6.49
CA LEU A 33 1.77 10.97 -7.88
C LEU A 33 0.47 10.92 -8.69
N LEU A 34 -0.59 10.38 -8.11
CA LEU A 34 -1.90 10.34 -8.76
C LEU A 34 -2.39 11.74 -9.13
N GLU A 35 -2.26 12.69 -8.21
CA GLU A 35 -2.62 14.08 -8.43
C GLU A 35 -1.75 14.71 -9.52
N ASP A 36 -0.45 14.46 -9.50
CA ASP A 36 0.48 15.01 -10.48
C ASP A 36 0.14 14.52 -11.90
N TYR A 37 -0.10 13.24 -12.07
CA TYR A 37 -0.47 12.69 -13.38
C TYR A 37 -1.86 13.13 -13.82
N SER A 38 -2.81 13.26 -12.90
CA SER A 38 -4.14 13.80 -13.20
C SER A 38 -4.06 15.26 -13.65
N ASP A 39 -3.24 16.06 -12.99
CA ASP A 39 -3.00 17.45 -13.35
C ASP A 39 -2.31 17.56 -14.70
N TYR A 40 -1.35 16.69 -14.99
CA TYR A 40 -0.70 16.64 -16.30
C TYR A 40 -1.74 16.44 -17.42
N ILE A 41 -2.62 15.48 -17.26
CA ILE A 41 -3.67 15.20 -18.25
C ILE A 41 -4.59 16.42 -18.43
N ARG A 42 -5.00 17.03 -17.31
CA ARG A 42 -5.87 18.21 -17.33
C ARG A 42 -5.22 19.40 -18.03
N VAL A 43 -3.96 19.69 -17.70
CA VAL A 43 -3.22 20.83 -18.29
C VAL A 43 -3.02 20.63 -19.78
N HIS A 44 -2.87 19.41 -20.26
CA HIS A 44 -2.69 19.09 -21.68
C HIS A 44 -4.00 18.81 -22.38
N ASN A 45 -5.16 19.18 -21.80
CA ASN A 45 -6.49 19.02 -22.35
C ASN A 45 -6.82 17.57 -22.73
N GLY A 46 -6.26 16.61 -22.00
CA GLY A 46 -6.57 15.20 -22.17
C GLY A 46 -7.76 14.79 -21.32
N ASP A 47 -8.28 13.60 -21.57
CA ASP A 47 -9.38 13.03 -20.82
C ASP A 47 -8.86 11.95 -19.87
N LEU A 48 -9.29 12.01 -18.62
CA LEU A 48 -9.09 10.93 -17.65
C LEU A 48 -10.01 9.76 -18.00
N TRP A 49 -9.48 8.56 -18.03
CA TRP A 49 -10.30 7.38 -18.26
C TRP A 49 -11.21 7.14 -17.06
N ALA A 50 -12.48 6.98 -17.34
CA ALA A 50 -13.47 6.69 -16.31
C ALA A 50 -13.22 5.32 -15.70
N THR A 51 -13.39 5.21 -14.39
CA THR A 51 -13.31 3.94 -13.66
C THR A 51 -14.31 2.96 -14.27
N GLY A 52 -13.84 1.76 -14.61
CA GLY A 52 -14.66 0.74 -15.23
C GLY A 52 -14.82 0.88 -16.75
N SER A 53 -14.25 1.91 -17.38
CA SER A 53 -14.24 2.03 -18.84
C SER A 53 -13.42 0.91 -19.48
N LYS A 54 -13.60 0.72 -20.78
CA LYS A 54 -12.87 -0.30 -21.54
C LYS A 54 -11.36 -0.09 -21.47
N GLU A 55 -10.93 1.16 -21.60
CA GLU A 55 -9.52 1.56 -21.52
C GLU A 55 -8.96 1.33 -20.12
N PHE A 56 -9.71 1.69 -19.09
CA PHE A 56 -9.34 1.47 -17.69
C PHE A 56 -9.16 -0.01 -17.40
N LYS A 57 -10.10 -0.85 -17.82
CA LYS A 57 -10.02 -2.31 -17.64
C LYS A 57 -8.84 -2.92 -18.39
N ALA A 58 -8.55 -2.43 -19.59
CA ALA A 58 -7.39 -2.88 -20.36
C ALA A 58 -6.08 -2.56 -19.64
N ALA A 59 -5.96 -1.35 -19.06
CA ALA A 59 -4.80 -0.96 -18.27
C ALA A 59 -4.67 -1.81 -16.99
N GLN A 60 -5.77 -2.11 -16.32
CA GLN A 60 -5.76 -3.02 -15.16
C GLN A 60 -5.22 -4.39 -15.53
N ARG A 61 -5.60 -4.91 -16.68
CA ARG A 61 -5.11 -6.20 -17.18
C ARG A 61 -3.61 -6.16 -17.42
N ILE A 62 -3.12 -5.08 -18.03
CA ILE A 62 -1.69 -4.86 -18.26
C ILE A 62 -0.92 -4.95 -16.93
N GLY A 63 -1.40 -4.27 -15.89
CA GLY A 63 -0.76 -4.27 -14.58
C GLY A 63 -0.76 -5.64 -13.90
N ARG A 64 -1.77 -6.47 -14.14
CA ARG A 64 -1.84 -7.82 -13.58
C ARG A 64 -0.97 -8.82 -14.31
N GLU A 65 -0.85 -8.72 -15.62
CA GLU A 65 -0.18 -9.70 -16.46
C GLU A 65 1.31 -9.41 -16.66
N ASN A 66 1.74 -8.16 -16.50
CA ASN A 66 3.10 -7.75 -16.79
C ASN A 66 3.79 -7.21 -15.54
N THR A 67 4.89 -7.86 -15.18
CA THR A 67 5.75 -7.47 -14.05
C THR A 67 7.11 -6.95 -14.47
N GLU A 68 7.44 -7.04 -15.78
CA GLU A 68 8.75 -6.63 -16.29
C GLU A 68 8.77 -5.13 -16.64
N SER A 69 9.77 -4.42 -16.11
CA SER A 69 9.95 -3.00 -16.39
C SER A 69 10.18 -2.70 -17.88
N LYS A 70 10.79 -3.61 -18.60
CA LYS A 70 11.02 -3.48 -20.05
C LYS A 70 9.74 -3.28 -20.84
N TYR A 71 8.68 -3.99 -20.46
CA TYR A 71 7.38 -3.87 -21.10
C TYR A 71 6.82 -2.45 -20.95
N PHE A 72 6.89 -1.90 -19.75
CA PHE A 72 6.39 -0.55 -19.47
C PHE A 72 7.22 0.54 -20.14
N ILE A 73 8.53 0.36 -20.22
CA ILE A 73 9.42 1.29 -20.96
C ILE A 73 9.03 1.31 -22.43
N LYS A 74 8.88 0.15 -23.04
CA LYS A 74 8.47 0.04 -24.46
C LYS A 74 7.09 0.65 -24.68
N LEU A 75 6.16 0.44 -23.76
CA LEU A 75 4.83 1.03 -23.82
C LEU A 75 4.89 2.55 -23.77
N SER A 76 5.74 3.12 -22.92
CA SER A 76 5.93 4.57 -22.82
C SER A 76 6.51 5.19 -24.08
N GLU A 77 7.33 4.45 -24.82
CA GLU A 77 7.93 4.91 -26.09
C GLU A 77 6.96 4.85 -27.27
N THR A 78 5.96 3.96 -27.22
CA THR A 78 5.06 3.67 -28.35
C THR A 78 3.69 4.32 -28.24
N ARG A 79 3.32 4.86 -27.06
CA ARG A 79 2.00 5.47 -26.83
C ARG A 79 2.12 6.97 -26.60
N SER A 80 1.01 7.68 -26.79
CA SER A 80 0.97 9.12 -26.48
C SER A 80 1.13 9.38 -24.99
N ASP A 81 1.60 10.57 -24.62
CA ASP A 81 1.83 10.98 -23.24
C ASP A 81 0.56 10.89 -22.39
N ILE A 82 -0.60 11.27 -22.98
CA ILE A 82 -1.90 11.19 -22.29
C ILE A 82 -2.30 9.74 -22.02
N VAL A 83 -2.10 8.84 -22.97
CA VAL A 83 -2.38 7.41 -22.79
C VAL A 83 -1.45 6.83 -21.71
N VAL A 84 -0.16 7.13 -21.77
CA VAL A 84 0.81 6.68 -20.77
C VAL A 84 0.43 7.18 -19.39
N ALA A 85 0.08 8.46 -19.24
CA ALA A 85 -0.33 9.04 -17.97
C ALA A 85 -1.58 8.34 -17.42
N ASN A 86 -2.56 8.04 -18.25
CA ASN A 86 -3.75 7.29 -17.84
C ASN A 86 -3.41 5.87 -17.38
N ILE A 87 -2.52 5.18 -18.08
CA ILE A 87 -2.07 3.84 -17.71
C ILE A 87 -1.39 3.90 -16.33
N ILE A 88 -0.50 4.87 -16.13
CA ILE A 88 0.19 5.05 -14.85
C ILE A 88 -0.81 5.31 -13.71
N ILE A 89 -1.83 6.12 -13.94
CA ILE A 89 -2.89 6.38 -12.95
C ILE A 89 -3.59 5.08 -12.56
N VAL A 90 -3.91 4.22 -13.51
CA VAL A 90 -4.55 2.92 -13.24
C VAL A 90 -3.61 2.04 -12.40
N LEU A 91 -2.32 1.99 -12.76
CA LEU A 91 -1.32 1.21 -12.01
C LEU A 91 -1.14 1.74 -10.58
N ILE A 92 -1.17 3.06 -10.39
CA ILE A 92 -1.10 3.68 -9.08
C ILE A 92 -2.32 3.25 -8.24
N LYS A 93 -3.51 3.29 -8.80
CA LYS A 93 -4.74 2.86 -8.11
C LYS A 93 -4.69 1.39 -7.72
N GLN A 94 -4.18 0.53 -8.59
CA GLN A 94 -3.99 -0.90 -8.27
C GLN A 94 -2.99 -1.09 -7.13
N CYS A 95 -1.87 -0.38 -7.18
CA CYS A 95 -0.85 -0.44 -6.15
C CYS A 95 -1.40 0.07 -4.81
N ASP A 96 -2.12 1.19 -4.80
CA ASP A 96 -2.75 1.72 -3.60
C ASP A 96 -3.75 0.73 -2.98
N TYR A 97 -4.54 0.07 -3.80
CA TYR A 97 -5.47 -0.96 -3.35
C TYR A 97 -4.77 -2.14 -2.68
N LEU A 98 -3.67 -2.62 -3.27
CA LEU A 98 -2.88 -3.70 -2.70
C LEU A 98 -2.25 -3.28 -1.36
N ILE A 99 -1.71 -2.06 -1.30
CA ILE A 99 -1.14 -1.51 -0.06
C ILE A 99 -2.23 -1.36 1.01
N PHE A 100 -3.41 -0.88 0.64
CA PHE A 100 -4.55 -0.76 1.56
C PHE A 100 -4.91 -2.13 2.17
N ASN A 101 -5.01 -3.16 1.35
CA ASN A 101 -5.30 -4.52 1.84
C ASN A 101 -4.20 -5.04 2.77
N LEU A 102 -2.94 -4.75 2.44
CA LEU A 102 -1.82 -5.15 3.29
C LEU A 102 -1.85 -4.40 4.62
N ILE A 103 -2.14 -3.10 4.61
CA ILE A 103 -2.30 -2.30 5.84
C ILE A 103 -3.40 -2.89 6.72
N GLU A 104 -4.54 -3.23 6.15
CA GLU A 104 -5.64 -3.85 6.90
C GLU A 104 -5.23 -5.16 7.55
N ALA A 105 -4.56 -6.04 6.80
CA ALA A 105 -4.09 -7.32 7.31
C ALA A 105 -3.08 -7.15 8.46
N LEU A 106 -2.12 -6.24 8.30
CA LEU A 106 -1.12 -5.95 9.33
C LEU A 106 -1.73 -5.24 10.54
N THR A 107 -2.71 -4.37 10.32
CA THR A 107 -3.42 -3.69 11.41
C THR A 107 -4.18 -4.68 12.27
N LYS A 108 -4.86 -5.64 11.68
CA LYS A 108 -5.56 -6.71 12.40
C LYS A 108 -4.59 -7.52 13.24
N LYS A 109 -3.46 -7.91 12.66
CA LYS A 109 -2.41 -8.64 13.35
C LYS A 109 -1.85 -7.84 14.52
N PHE A 110 -1.50 -6.58 14.29
CA PHE A 110 -0.96 -5.67 15.31
C PHE A 110 -1.97 -5.42 16.44
N THR A 111 -3.22 -5.16 16.11
CA THR A 111 -4.30 -4.94 17.08
C THR A 111 -4.55 -6.18 17.93
N SER A 112 -4.56 -7.36 17.31
CA SER A 112 -4.69 -8.63 18.03
C SER A 112 -3.56 -8.83 19.04
N GLU A 113 -2.30 -8.62 18.63
CA GLU A 113 -1.13 -8.71 19.51
C GLU A 113 -1.14 -7.61 20.58
N GLY A 114 -1.49 -6.38 20.22
CA GLY A 114 -1.64 -5.25 21.13
C GLY A 114 -2.74 -5.47 22.15
N GLY A 115 -3.89 -5.95 21.71
CA GLY A 115 -5.01 -6.29 22.57
C GLY A 115 -4.63 -7.34 23.62
N PHE A 116 -3.88 -8.36 23.24
CA PHE A 116 -3.36 -9.36 24.16
C PHE A 116 -2.42 -8.73 25.19
N LYS A 117 -1.50 -7.88 24.78
CA LYS A 117 -0.59 -7.17 25.68
C LYS A 117 -1.34 -6.27 26.65
N GLU A 118 -2.35 -5.56 26.21
CA GLU A 118 -3.19 -4.72 27.05
C GLU A 118 -3.92 -5.54 28.11
N ARG A 119 -4.50 -6.68 27.75
CA ARG A 119 -5.15 -7.58 28.69
C ARG A 119 -4.18 -8.10 29.76
N MET A 120 -2.98 -8.46 29.33
CA MET A 120 -1.93 -8.89 30.26
C MET A 120 -1.54 -7.77 31.21
N PHE A 121 -1.42 -6.55 30.72
CA PHE A 121 -1.09 -5.37 31.51
C PHE A 121 -2.19 -5.07 32.56
N HIS A 122 -3.45 -5.07 32.15
CA HIS A 122 -4.58 -4.87 33.07
C HIS A 122 -4.67 -5.96 34.14
N ALA A 123 -4.47 -7.20 33.76
CA ALA A 123 -4.43 -8.31 34.71
C ALA A 123 -3.34 -8.12 35.78
N ARG A 124 -2.16 -7.62 35.39
CA ARG A 124 -1.06 -7.33 36.35
C ARG A 124 -1.42 -6.18 37.28
N ILE A 125 -2.05 -5.13 36.78
CA ILE A 125 -2.50 -3.98 37.60
C ILE A 125 -3.54 -4.42 38.61
N GLU A 126 -4.54 -5.21 38.22
CA GLU A 126 -5.56 -5.75 39.12
C GLU A 126 -4.94 -6.59 40.22
N LYS A 127 -3.99 -7.48 39.88
CA LYS A 127 -3.28 -8.30 40.81
C LYS A 127 -2.51 -7.46 41.83
N ARG A 128 -1.83 -6.41 41.39
CA ARG A 128 -1.13 -5.46 42.27
C ARG A 128 -2.06 -4.69 43.20
N GLY A 129 -3.21 -4.30 42.70
CA GLY A 129 -4.23 -3.57 43.46
C GLY A 129 -4.85 -4.40 44.58
N LYS A 130 -4.81 -5.73 44.48
CA LYS A 130 -5.33 -6.65 45.52
C LYS A 130 -4.30 -7.03 46.57
N GLU A 131 -3.04 -6.76 46.32
CA GLU A 131 -1.95 -6.97 47.29
C GLU A 131 -1.79 -5.73 48.18
#